data_d6c6a8c039e52bb2edc3010365d2c3b3
#
_entry.id   d6c6a8c039e52bb2edc3010365d2c3b3
#
_cell.length_a   1.000
_cell.length_b   1.000
_cell.length_c   1.000
_cell.angle_alpha   90.00
_cell.angle_beta   90.00
_cell.angle_gamma   90.00
#
_symmetry.space_group_name_H-M   'P 1'
#
loop_
_entity.id
_entity.type
_entity.pdbx_description
1 polymer ?
#
loop_
_entity_poly.entity_id
_entity_poly.type
_entity_poly.pdbx_seq_one_letter_code
_entity_poly.pdbx_strand_id
1 'polypeptide(L)'
;MLLLSKDAAGVGDEAAGDVVQMPPIAAEHAVSLAKLVIEHALQPIVEVHTGRVYGHEALMRGHDRLGLAHPWDLLDLAAEGGEIVRLERMLHARALARFTQVEAVGAKLFVNLDARAVTPKLEILDGLADAVGRAGVSPSSVVVELSERADHFANAAFPEFLRRLKSTGMRVAIDDFGTGFAELRLLCDHGIDYVKIDGHFLRGMATSQRKLLFVSTMSDLAHVLGVRVIAEGIETEADYIACREAGCDLVQGYFVARPQTEIGDLLSTYAHVVSVQSRHRRGRRSDGLLIRSELTVLPTVADGSTLEQVFELFRCHPAESFFPVVDAGGVPRGIVHERDLKRHIYNPFGRDLLRNKGFGHSVASFVQPCPIADVESEASRLFDIFTHSAGADGVIVTENQRYLGVLSTAALVKIMSEKQLRQARDQNPLTELPGNLSIADHVATTALDGDAQRLFCYFDFDDFKPFNDRYGFRRGDEAITTFANCLRREFVGTEVFLGHIGGDDFFAGFIGAAADEAVGRIERLLGEFRREVASLYPEQERRDGGIVGRDRDGRLRNYPLMRCSAAVLTLEPGTVTAELDRIGLMIADLKSEAKRSVSGLVVRRFED
;
A
#
# COMPACT_ATOMS: atom_id res chain seq x y z
N MET A 1 -21.89 20.14 1.38
CA MET A 1 -22.85 20.77 0.43
C MET A 1 -22.87 19.94 -0.84
N LEU A 2 -23.79 19.02 -0.83
CA LEU A 2 -24.60 18.38 -1.88
C LEU A 2 -24.17 18.56 -3.34
N LEU A 3 -23.97 17.43 -4.02
CA LEU A 3 -24.42 17.27 -5.41
C LEU A 3 -25.02 15.87 -5.59
N LEU A 4 -26.34 15.85 -5.59
CA LEU A 4 -27.18 14.76 -6.07
C LEU A 4 -27.11 14.72 -7.60
N SER A 5 -26.84 13.55 -8.17
CA SER A 5 -27.12 13.28 -9.57
C SER A 5 -28.64 13.08 -9.75
N LYS A 6 -29.28 13.98 -10.50
CA LYS A 6 -30.56 13.74 -11.17
C LYS A 6 -30.25 12.97 -12.45
N ASP A 7 -30.94 11.86 -12.63
CA ASP A 7 -31.57 11.49 -13.90
C ASP A 7 -32.32 10.17 -13.74
N ALA A 8 -33.62 10.25 -13.67
CA ALA A 8 -34.59 9.32 -14.24
C ALA A 8 -35.95 9.98 -14.24
N ALA A 9 -36.32 10.47 -15.42
CA ALA A 9 -37.63 10.99 -15.67
C ALA A 9 -38.59 9.86 -16.10
N GLY A 10 -39.80 9.95 -15.54
CA GLY A 10 -41.03 9.48 -16.19
C GLY A 10 -41.56 8.14 -15.73
N VAL A 11 -42.58 8.14 -14.88
CA VAL A 11 -43.91 7.56 -15.11
C VAL A 11 -44.83 7.89 -13.92
N GLY A 12 -45.99 8.55 -14.20
CA GLY A 12 -47.28 8.29 -13.57
C GLY A 12 -47.54 8.83 -12.18
N ASP A 13 -48.21 9.94 -12.16
CA ASP A 13 -49.06 10.48 -11.08
C ASP A 13 -50.10 9.41 -10.64
N GLU A 14 -50.16 9.12 -9.31
CA GLU A 14 -51.38 8.89 -8.53
C GLU A 14 -51.03 8.14 -7.23
N ALA A 15 -51.24 8.81 -6.15
CA ALA A 15 -51.41 8.41 -4.74
C ALA A 15 -50.46 9.15 -3.79
N ALA A 16 -50.77 10.42 -3.53
CA ALA A 16 -50.33 11.10 -2.32
C ALA A 16 -51.02 10.45 -1.11
N GLY A 17 -50.41 9.37 -0.61
CA GLY A 17 -50.69 8.88 0.72
C GLY A 17 -50.06 9.84 1.73
N ASP A 18 -50.87 10.39 2.63
CA ASP A 18 -50.44 11.22 3.76
C ASP A 18 -49.26 10.55 4.46
N VAL A 19 -48.07 11.12 4.27
CA VAL A 19 -46.92 10.83 5.16
C VAL A 19 -47.31 11.48 6.49
N VAL A 20 -47.83 10.69 7.40
CA VAL A 20 -48.01 11.05 8.81
C VAL A 20 -46.62 11.42 9.33
N GLN A 21 -46.30 12.72 9.34
CA GLN A 21 -45.15 13.22 10.11
C GLN A 21 -45.40 12.87 11.56
N MET A 22 -44.75 11.81 12.03
CA MET A 22 -44.74 11.53 13.46
C MET A 22 -44.16 12.75 14.19
N PRO A 23 -44.75 13.17 15.33
CA PRO A 23 -44.20 14.27 16.11
C PRO A 23 -42.75 13.95 16.49
N PRO A 24 -41.87 14.97 16.58
CA PRO A 24 -40.46 14.75 16.91
C PRO A 24 -40.40 13.97 18.23
N ILE A 25 -39.77 12.80 18.18
CA ILE A 25 -39.57 11.93 19.33
C ILE A 25 -38.65 12.69 20.29
N ALA A 26 -39.07 12.85 21.55
CA ALA A 26 -38.21 13.45 22.57
C ALA A 26 -36.92 12.61 22.71
N ALA A 27 -35.77 13.26 22.85
CA ALA A 27 -34.45 12.63 22.88
C ALA A 27 -34.35 11.47 23.89
N GLU A 28 -34.87 11.67 25.09
CA GLU A 28 -34.91 10.64 26.15
C GLU A 28 -35.71 9.40 25.69
N HIS A 29 -36.82 9.61 24.97
CA HIS A 29 -37.64 8.56 24.45
C HIS A 29 -36.97 7.83 23.29
N ALA A 30 -36.29 8.57 22.39
CA ALA A 30 -35.49 8.00 21.28
C ALA A 30 -34.36 7.13 21.82
N VAL A 31 -33.58 7.57 22.82
CA VAL A 31 -32.53 6.77 23.48
C VAL A 31 -33.10 5.54 24.19
N SER A 32 -34.29 5.65 24.76
CA SER A 32 -34.95 4.49 25.40
C SER A 32 -35.41 3.45 24.37
N LEU A 33 -35.97 3.88 23.26
CA LEU A 33 -36.35 2.99 22.14
C LEU A 33 -35.13 2.41 21.43
N ALA A 34 -34.05 3.18 21.29
CA ALA A 34 -32.80 2.72 20.73
C ALA A 34 -32.26 1.44 21.41
N LYS A 35 -32.50 1.31 22.73
CA LYS A 35 -32.18 0.07 23.48
C LYS A 35 -32.93 -1.16 23.00
N LEU A 36 -33.99 -1.04 22.25
CA LEU A 36 -34.78 -2.18 21.78
C LEU A 36 -34.45 -2.56 20.34
N VAL A 37 -34.07 -1.56 19.53
CA VAL A 37 -33.99 -1.76 18.06
C VAL A 37 -32.59 -1.60 17.47
N ILE A 38 -31.70 -0.86 18.15
CA ILE A 38 -30.33 -0.66 17.63
C ILE A 38 -29.49 -1.91 17.82
N GLU A 39 -28.84 -2.33 16.76
CA GLU A 39 -27.86 -3.41 16.73
C GLU A 39 -26.60 -2.97 15.98
N HIS A 40 -25.57 -3.79 15.93
CA HIS A 40 -24.35 -3.49 15.18
C HIS A 40 -24.12 -4.55 14.11
N ALA A 41 -23.85 -4.09 12.87
CA ALA A 41 -23.18 -4.89 11.87
C ALA A 41 -21.67 -4.75 12.06
N LEU A 42 -20.93 -5.82 11.81
CA LEU A 42 -19.47 -5.83 11.82
C LEU A 42 -18.95 -5.83 10.39
N GLN A 43 -18.11 -4.87 10.06
CA GLN A 43 -17.41 -4.82 8.77
C GLN A 43 -15.94 -5.17 8.96
N PRO A 44 -15.41 -6.15 8.20
CA PRO A 44 -14.02 -6.56 8.34
C PRO A 44 -13.06 -5.48 7.83
N ILE A 45 -11.99 -5.28 8.58
CA ILE A 45 -10.78 -4.55 8.21
C ILE A 45 -9.70 -5.61 8.04
N VAL A 46 -9.10 -5.71 6.86
CA VAL A 46 -8.15 -6.78 6.53
C VAL A 46 -6.77 -6.23 6.24
N GLU A 47 -5.77 -7.04 6.47
CA GLU A 47 -4.39 -6.75 6.08
C GLU A 47 -4.27 -6.71 4.56
N VAL A 48 -3.71 -5.64 4.03
CA VAL A 48 -3.57 -5.43 2.59
C VAL A 48 -2.73 -6.51 1.89
N HIS A 49 -1.80 -7.14 2.61
CA HIS A 49 -0.89 -8.14 2.04
C HIS A 49 -1.36 -9.59 2.20
N THR A 50 -2.30 -9.89 3.06
CA THR A 50 -2.69 -11.27 3.38
C THR A 50 -4.18 -11.55 3.25
N GLY A 51 -5.01 -10.51 3.20
CA GLY A 51 -6.47 -10.64 3.26
C GLY A 51 -6.98 -11.21 4.58
N ARG A 52 -6.12 -11.37 5.60
CA ARG A 52 -6.51 -11.81 6.95
C ARG A 52 -7.21 -10.68 7.68
N VAL A 53 -8.21 -11.02 8.45
CA VAL A 53 -8.92 -10.06 9.27
C VAL A 53 -7.99 -9.55 10.38
N TYR A 54 -7.79 -8.24 10.39
CA TYR A 54 -7.10 -7.51 11.43
C TYR A 54 -8.05 -7.04 12.53
N GLY A 55 -9.26 -6.66 12.15
CA GLY A 55 -10.29 -6.18 13.06
C GLY A 55 -11.65 -6.05 12.37
N HIS A 56 -12.60 -5.53 13.11
CA HIS A 56 -13.94 -5.24 12.63
C HIS A 56 -14.39 -3.88 13.11
N GLU A 57 -14.99 -3.09 12.23
CA GLU A 57 -15.69 -1.88 12.62
C GLU A 57 -17.14 -2.19 12.97
N ALA A 58 -17.59 -1.64 14.12
CA ALA A 58 -18.96 -1.78 14.59
C ALA A 58 -19.82 -0.63 14.06
N LEU A 59 -20.66 -0.95 13.09
CA LEU A 59 -21.54 0.01 12.40
C LEU A 59 -22.98 -0.10 12.90
N MET A 60 -23.53 0.99 13.41
CA MET A 60 -24.90 1.08 13.91
C MET A 60 -25.93 0.69 12.84
N ARG A 61 -26.93 -0.12 13.22
CA ARG A 61 -28.08 -0.52 12.42
C ARG A 61 -29.37 -0.37 13.22
N GLY A 62 -30.52 -0.26 12.52
CA GLY A 62 -31.84 -0.19 13.17
C GLY A 62 -32.33 1.23 13.45
N HIS A 63 -31.60 2.26 13.02
CA HIS A 63 -32.03 3.68 13.10
C HIS A 63 -33.31 3.92 12.28
N ASP A 64 -33.46 3.23 11.16
CA ASP A 64 -34.64 3.24 10.30
C ASP A 64 -35.91 2.75 11.02
N ARG A 65 -35.78 1.81 11.95
CA ARG A 65 -36.89 1.36 12.81
C ARG A 65 -37.36 2.43 13.81
N LEU A 66 -36.54 3.46 14.00
CA LEU A 66 -36.89 4.66 14.77
C LEU A 66 -37.46 5.79 13.89
N GLY A 67 -37.61 5.56 12.59
CA GLY A 67 -38.05 6.56 11.63
C GLY A 67 -36.98 7.59 11.27
N LEU A 68 -35.69 7.30 11.57
CA LEU A 68 -34.56 8.17 11.27
C LEU A 68 -33.94 7.78 9.93
N ALA A 69 -33.57 8.79 9.12
CA ALA A 69 -33.02 8.56 7.79
C ALA A 69 -31.55 8.06 7.86
N HIS A 70 -30.80 8.53 8.85
CA HIS A 70 -29.39 8.23 8.99
C HIS A 70 -29.00 7.89 10.45
N PRO A 71 -27.92 7.10 10.66
CA PRO A 71 -27.43 6.81 12.01
C PRO A 71 -27.10 8.06 12.84
N TRP A 72 -26.56 9.09 12.22
CA TRP A 72 -26.19 10.34 12.91
C TRP A 72 -27.41 11.16 13.38
N ASP A 73 -28.60 10.98 12.79
CA ASP A 73 -29.81 11.67 13.27
C ASP A 73 -30.12 11.28 14.72
N LEU A 74 -29.82 10.02 15.10
CA LEU A 74 -29.97 9.55 16.48
C LEU A 74 -28.95 10.21 17.43
N LEU A 75 -27.70 10.38 16.97
CA LEU A 75 -26.64 11.03 17.75
C LEU A 75 -26.97 12.53 17.93
N ASP A 76 -27.47 13.19 16.89
CA ASP A 76 -27.88 14.59 16.95
C ASP A 76 -29.04 14.81 17.92
N LEU A 77 -30.10 14.00 17.85
CA LEU A 77 -31.19 14.03 18.80
C LEU A 77 -30.72 13.80 20.24
N ALA A 78 -29.83 12.86 20.46
CA ALA A 78 -29.29 12.58 21.79
C ALA A 78 -28.41 13.72 22.31
N ALA A 79 -27.63 14.37 21.44
CA ALA A 79 -26.79 15.51 21.79
C ALA A 79 -27.65 16.74 22.15
N GLU A 80 -28.66 17.07 21.36
CA GLU A 80 -29.61 18.16 21.62
C GLU A 80 -30.37 17.95 22.93
N GLY A 81 -30.71 16.70 23.25
CA GLY A 81 -31.39 16.33 24.51
C GLY A 81 -30.48 16.12 25.71
N GLY A 82 -29.17 16.26 25.58
CA GLY A 82 -28.21 16.02 26.67
C GLY A 82 -27.99 14.53 27.02
N GLU A 83 -28.45 13.60 26.17
CA GLU A 83 -28.41 12.14 26.36
C GLU A 83 -27.26 11.45 25.63
N ILE A 84 -26.37 12.20 24.95
CA ILE A 84 -25.34 11.65 24.09
C ILE A 84 -24.40 10.67 24.82
N VAL A 85 -23.97 11.00 26.05
CA VAL A 85 -23.09 10.12 26.84
C VAL A 85 -23.79 8.79 27.15
N ARG A 86 -25.10 8.85 27.45
CA ARG A 86 -25.90 7.65 27.76
C ARG A 86 -26.09 6.77 26.52
N LEU A 87 -26.35 7.39 25.38
CA LEU A 87 -26.46 6.69 24.09
C LEU A 87 -25.15 6.02 23.73
N GLU A 88 -24.04 6.74 23.71
CA GLU A 88 -22.71 6.23 23.37
C GLU A 88 -22.29 5.06 24.27
N ARG A 89 -22.50 5.16 25.59
CA ARG A 89 -22.23 4.05 26.52
C ARG A 89 -23.03 2.79 26.17
N MET A 90 -24.28 2.96 25.73
CA MET A 90 -25.13 1.85 25.29
C MET A 90 -24.61 1.24 23.98
N LEU A 91 -24.24 2.08 23.00
CA LEU A 91 -23.71 1.65 21.71
C LEU A 91 -22.41 0.87 21.91
N HIS A 92 -21.47 1.40 22.68
CA HIS A 92 -20.19 0.72 22.96
C HIS A 92 -20.38 -0.63 23.68
N ALA A 93 -21.26 -0.68 24.68
CA ALA A 93 -21.54 -1.94 25.38
C ALA A 93 -22.12 -3.02 24.43
N ARG A 94 -22.95 -2.61 23.47
CA ARG A 94 -23.50 -3.52 22.46
C ARG A 94 -22.49 -3.96 21.43
N ALA A 95 -21.67 -3.03 20.93
CA ALA A 95 -20.60 -3.34 20.02
C ALA A 95 -19.63 -4.38 20.64
N LEU A 96 -19.25 -4.19 21.90
CA LEU A 96 -18.42 -5.13 22.65
C LEU A 96 -19.11 -6.50 22.83
N ALA A 97 -20.39 -6.51 23.24
CA ALA A 97 -21.13 -7.76 23.38
C ALA A 97 -21.26 -8.52 22.04
N ARG A 98 -21.36 -7.79 20.93
CA ARG A 98 -21.39 -8.38 19.59
C ARG A 98 -20.02 -8.95 19.21
N PHE A 99 -18.96 -8.20 19.48
CA PHE A 99 -17.60 -8.60 19.18
C PHE A 99 -17.15 -9.86 19.95
N THR A 100 -17.59 -10.06 21.19
CA THR A 100 -17.27 -11.29 21.96
C THR A 100 -17.81 -12.56 21.34
N GLN A 101 -18.74 -12.47 20.40
CA GLN A 101 -19.26 -13.62 19.66
C GLN A 101 -18.41 -14.01 18.45
N VAL A 102 -17.44 -13.15 18.06
CA VAL A 102 -16.55 -13.39 16.92
C VAL A 102 -15.40 -14.28 17.35
N GLU A 103 -15.25 -15.44 16.71
CA GLU A 103 -14.16 -16.39 16.97
C GLU A 103 -12.85 -15.94 16.27
N ALA A 104 -12.36 -14.74 16.56
CA ALA A 104 -11.15 -14.22 15.95
C ALA A 104 -10.09 -13.87 17.01
N VAL A 105 -9.15 -14.78 17.23
CA VAL A 105 -8.05 -14.56 18.20
C VAL A 105 -7.17 -13.40 17.76
N GLY A 106 -7.12 -12.34 18.58
CA GLY A 106 -6.27 -11.18 18.36
C GLY A 106 -6.87 -10.11 17.46
N ALA A 107 -8.11 -10.26 16.97
CA ALA A 107 -8.80 -9.22 16.21
C ALA A 107 -9.04 -7.95 17.04
N LYS A 108 -9.11 -6.81 16.36
CA LYS A 108 -9.45 -5.51 16.95
C LYS A 108 -10.93 -5.20 16.74
N LEU A 109 -11.52 -4.47 17.69
CA LEU A 109 -12.83 -3.87 17.53
C LEU A 109 -12.65 -2.36 17.38
N PHE A 110 -13.12 -1.82 16.29
CA PHE A 110 -13.18 -0.39 16.03
C PHE A 110 -14.56 0.12 16.38
N VAL A 111 -14.63 1.14 17.24
CA VAL A 111 -15.88 1.74 17.71
C VAL A 111 -15.85 3.25 17.53
N ASN A 112 -16.86 3.78 16.89
CA ASN A 112 -17.03 5.21 16.69
C ASN A 112 -17.32 5.91 18.02
N LEU A 113 -16.83 7.13 18.19
CA LEU A 113 -17.11 8.01 19.31
C LEU A 113 -17.48 9.42 18.81
N ASP A 114 -18.66 9.88 19.16
CA ASP A 114 -19.05 11.27 18.95
C ASP A 114 -18.33 12.18 19.97
N ALA A 115 -17.56 13.13 19.47
CA ALA A 115 -16.76 14.04 20.31
C ALA A 115 -17.61 14.86 21.29
N ARG A 116 -18.91 15.06 21.01
CA ARG A 116 -19.86 15.73 21.92
C ARG A 116 -20.09 14.93 23.21
N ALA A 117 -19.80 13.63 23.20
CA ALA A 117 -19.85 12.80 24.42
C ALA A 117 -18.63 13.01 25.34
N VAL A 118 -17.57 13.67 24.87
CA VAL A 118 -16.38 13.97 25.68
C VAL A 118 -16.66 15.19 26.55
N THR A 119 -17.03 14.93 27.80
CA THR A 119 -17.32 15.95 28.84
C THR A 119 -16.12 16.13 29.77
N PRO A 120 -16.03 17.24 30.52
CA PRO A 120 -14.98 17.42 31.53
C PRO A 120 -14.93 16.33 32.61
N LYS A 121 -16.05 15.66 32.88
CA LYS A 121 -16.11 14.54 33.81
C LYS A 121 -15.59 13.21 33.26
N LEU A 122 -15.43 13.13 31.94
CA LEU A 122 -14.96 11.94 31.21
C LEU A 122 -15.78 10.66 31.47
N GLU A 123 -17.07 10.81 31.74
CA GLU A 123 -17.99 9.70 32.05
C GLU A 123 -18.07 8.67 30.93
N ILE A 124 -17.86 9.11 29.69
CA ILE A 124 -17.83 8.21 28.51
C ILE A 124 -16.66 7.22 28.58
N LEU A 125 -15.50 7.70 29.03
CA LEU A 125 -14.28 6.86 29.13
C LEU A 125 -14.44 5.82 30.26
N ASP A 126 -14.95 6.25 31.42
CA ASP A 126 -15.19 5.33 32.53
C ASP A 126 -16.23 4.27 32.14
N GLY A 127 -17.28 4.69 31.41
CA GLY A 127 -18.29 3.77 30.88
C GLY A 127 -17.75 2.76 29.85
N LEU A 128 -16.84 3.20 28.96
CA LEU A 128 -16.19 2.33 27.98
C LEU A 128 -15.22 1.35 28.66
N ALA A 129 -14.39 1.83 29.59
CA ALA A 129 -13.48 0.98 30.35
C ALA A 129 -14.22 -0.12 31.14
N ASP A 130 -15.32 0.25 31.80
CA ASP A 130 -16.21 -0.70 32.49
C ASP A 130 -16.83 -1.73 31.52
N ALA A 131 -17.24 -1.30 30.31
CA ALA A 131 -17.81 -2.20 29.31
C ALA A 131 -16.78 -3.19 28.77
N VAL A 132 -15.55 -2.72 28.50
CA VAL A 132 -14.40 -3.54 28.10
C VAL A 132 -14.09 -4.58 29.19
N GLY A 133 -14.01 -4.16 30.43
CA GLY A 133 -13.76 -5.06 31.57
C GLY A 133 -14.86 -6.13 31.73
N ARG A 134 -16.14 -5.75 31.61
CA ARG A 134 -17.27 -6.71 31.68
C ARG A 134 -17.30 -7.67 30.52
N ALA A 135 -16.91 -7.23 29.32
CA ALA A 135 -16.84 -8.07 28.13
C ALA A 135 -15.64 -9.05 28.14
N GLY A 136 -14.67 -8.86 29.05
CA GLY A 136 -13.44 -9.66 29.10
C GLY A 136 -12.53 -9.45 27.89
N VAL A 137 -12.70 -8.33 27.18
CA VAL A 137 -11.89 -7.98 26.00
C VAL A 137 -10.64 -7.25 26.46
N SER A 138 -9.48 -7.56 25.82
CA SER A 138 -8.26 -6.80 26.10
C SER A 138 -8.45 -5.32 25.71
N PRO A 139 -8.11 -4.34 26.55
CA PRO A 139 -8.15 -2.93 26.16
C PRO A 139 -7.38 -2.65 24.85
N SER A 140 -6.24 -3.30 24.63
CA SER A 140 -5.46 -3.15 23.40
C SER A 140 -6.14 -3.70 22.14
N SER A 141 -7.23 -4.43 22.29
CA SER A 141 -8.09 -4.89 21.18
C SER A 141 -9.19 -3.89 20.83
N VAL A 142 -9.38 -2.83 21.60
CA VAL A 142 -10.39 -1.80 21.33
C VAL A 142 -9.74 -0.56 20.75
N VAL A 143 -10.25 -0.11 19.61
CA VAL A 143 -9.82 1.10 18.90
C VAL A 143 -11.00 2.08 18.89
N VAL A 144 -10.78 3.27 19.42
CA VAL A 144 -11.78 4.34 19.43
C VAL A 144 -11.54 5.23 18.21
N GLU A 145 -12.54 5.32 17.35
CA GLU A 145 -12.52 6.14 16.14
C GLU A 145 -13.07 7.54 16.45
N LEU A 146 -12.31 8.55 16.05
CA LEU A 146 -12.62 9.96 16.25
C LEU A 146 -12.95 10.58 14.90
N SER A 147 -14.21 10.91 14.68
CA SER A 147 -14.68 11.53 13.44
C SER A 147 -14.45 13.04 13.44
N GLU A 148 -14.13 13.60 12.27
CA GLU A 148 -13.90 15.04 12.05
C GLU A 148 -15.14 15.93 12.25
N ARG A 149 -16.34 15.37 12.28
CA ARG A 149 -17.60 16.13 12.35
C ARG A 149 -17.73 17.09 13.53
N ALA A 150 -16.86 16.94 14.55
CA ALA A 150 -16.82 17.84 15.69
C ALA A 150 -15.44 18.51 15.79
N ASP A 151 -15.41 19.80 16.07
CA ASP A 151 -14.17 20.51 16.37
C ASP A 151 -13.62 20.03 17.73
N HIS A 152 -12.77 18.99 17.66
CA HIS A 152 -12.12 18.39 18.82
C HIS A 152 -11.29 19.42 19.60
N PHE A 153 -10.76 20.45 18.94
CA PHE A 153 -9.93 21.48 19.55
C PHE A 153 -10.75 22.55 20.28
N ALA A 154 -12.03 22.72 19.95
CA ALA A 154 -12.94 23.57 20.71
C ALA A 154 -13.28 22.96 22.08
N ASN A 155 -13.09 21.64 22.24
CA ASN A 155 -13.38 20.95 23.51
C ASN A 155 -12.13 20.89 24.40
N ALA A 156 -12.08 21.73 25.43
CA ALA A 156 -10.96 21.79 26.38
C ALA A 156 -10.71 20.47 27.16
N ALA A 157 -11.68 19.55 27.21
CA ALA A 157 -11.53 18.24 27.86
C ALA A 157 -10.86 17.20 26.98
N PHE A 158 -10.77 17.44 25.68
CA PHE A 158 -10.33 16.45 24.69
C PHE A 158 -8.87 15.99 24.87
N PRO A 159 -7.87 16.85 25.13
CA PRO A 159 -6.49 16.41 25.37
C PRO A 159 -6.37 15.49 26.60
N GLU A 160 -7.10 15.81 27.67
CA GLU A 160 -7.14 14.98 28.88
C GLU A 160 -7.84 13.63 28.62
N PHE A 161 -8.92 13.64 27.84
CA PHE A 161 -9.61 12.44 27.39
C PHE A 161 -8.64 11.51 26.64
N LEU A 162 -7.91 12.01 25.64
CA LEU A 162 -6.95 11.21 24.88
C LEU A 162 -5.84 10.64 25.75
N ARG A 163 -5.29 11.45 26.64
CA ARG A 163 -4.24 11.01 27.57
C ARG A 163 -4.73 9.87 28.48
N ARG A 164 -5.93 9.98 29.03
CA ARG A 164 -6.53 8.94 29.86
C ARG A 164 -6.93 7.70 29.05
N LEU A 165 -7.52 7.87 27.87
CA LEU A 165 -7.87 6.76 26.99
C LEU A 165 -6.63 5.87 26.71
N LYS A 166 -5.51 6.49 26.36
CA LYS A 166 -4.25 5.78 26.15
C LYS A 166 -3.72 5.08 27.40
N SER A 167 -3.88 5.70 28.56
CA SER A 167 -3.44 5.07 29.82
C SER A 167 -4.23 3.81 30.18
N THR A 168 -5.41 3.60 29.59
CA THR A 168 -6.17 2.34 29.71
C THR A 168 -5.61 1.22 28.85
N GLY A 169 -4.74 1.53 27.88
CA GLY A 169 -4.23 0.60 26.87
C GLY A 169 -5.09 0.50 25.61
N MET A 170 -6.22 1.18 25.53
CA MET A 170 -7.02 1.29 24.31
C MET A 170 -6.30 2.12 23.25
N ARG A 171 -6.69 1.94 21.99
CA ARG A 171 -6.09 2.58 20.82
C ARG A 171 -6.99 3.66 20.23
N VAL A 172 -6.41 4.54 19.42
CA VAL A 172 -7.10 5.66 18.79
C VAL A 172 -6.90 5.63 17.28
N ALA A 173 -7.99 5.79 16.53
CA ALA A 173 -7.99 6.03 15.11
C ALA A 173 -8.58 7.40 14.77
N ILE A 174 -8.05 8.08 13.77
CA ILE A 174 -8.70 9.23 13.14
C ILE A 174 -9.50 8.70 11.96
N ASP A 175 -10.79 9.01 11.93
CA ASP A 175 -11.70 8.63 10.86
C ASP A 175 -11.89 9.77 9.85
N ASP A 176 -12.25 9.44 8.59
CA ASP A 176 -12.46 10.37 7.47
C ASP A 176 -11.23 11.28 7.15
N PHE A 177 -10.00 10.79 7.39
CA PHE A 177 -8.76 11.57 7.27
C PHE A 177 -8.56 12.15 5.87
N GLY A 178 -8.22 13.45 5.83
CA GLY A 178 -7.97 14.21 4.62
C GLY A 178 -9.09 15.19 4.24
N THR A 179 -10.20 15.19 4.98
CA THR A 179 -11.34 16.07 4.71
C THR A 179 -11.26 17.41 5.46
N GLY A 180 -10.36 17.55 6.47
CA GLY A 180 -10.18 18.76 7.27
C GLY A 180 -8.77 19.07 7.75
N PHE A 181 -8.61 20.25 8.41
CA PHE A 181 -7.31 20.73 8.91
C PHE A 181 -6.98 20.29 10.35
N ALA A 182 -7.99 19.93 11.14
CA ALA A 182 -7.81 19.57 12.54
C ALA A 182 -7.07 18.26 12.73
N GLU A 183 -7.17 17.34 11.78
CA GLU A 183 -6.62 15.99 11.81
C GLU A 183 -5.10 15.92 11.80
N LEU A 184 -4.43 16.75 10.99
CA LEU A 184 -2.97 16.80 10.94
C LEU A 184 -2.38 17.18 12.31
N ARG A 185 -3.07 18.06 13.05
CA ARG A 185 -2.66 18.44 14.40
C ARG A 185 -2.83 17.29 15.39
N LEU A 186 -3.95 16.55 15.30
CA LEU A 186 -4.16 15.35 16.12
C LEU A 186 -3.08 14.31 15.88
N LEU A 187 -2.74 14.10 14.63
CA LEU A 187 -1.69 13.16 14.21
C LEU A 187 -0.33 13.52 14.82
N CYS A 188 0.02 14.82 14.82
CA CYS A 188 1.32 15.29 15.33
C CYS A 188 1.37 15.35 16.87
N ASP A 189 0.30 15.82 17.51
CA ASP A 189 0.36 16.22 18.92
C ASP A 189 -0.04 15.09 19.90
N HIS A 190 -0.77 14.07 19.44
CA HIS A 190 -1.48 13.18 20.36
C HIS A 190 -1.21 11.67 20.22
N GLY A 191 -0.21 11.29 19.39
CA GLY A 191 0.24 9.88 19.27
C GLY A 191 -0.92 8.94 18.91
N ILE A 192 -1.52 9.14 17.76
CA ILE A 192 -2.57 8.32 17.16
C ILE A 192 -2.01 6.96 16.74
N ASP A 193 -2.82 5.91 16.76
CA ASP A 193 -2.40 4.55 16.36
C ASP A 193 -2.76 4.26 14.89
N TYR A 194 -3.89 4.82 14.41
CA TYR A 194 -4.40 4.60 13.04
C TYR A 194 -4.93 5.87 12.41
N VAL A 195 -4.82 5.96 11.09
CA VAL A 195 -5.58 6.91 10.25
C VAL A 195 -6.38 6.12 9.22
N LYS A 196 -7.66 6.49 9.04
CA LYS A 196 -8.57 5.91 8.05
C LYS A 196 -8.74 6.94 6.94
N ILE A 197 -8.20 6.65 5.75
CA ILE A 197 -8.29 7.54 4.60
C ILE A 197 -9.66 7.37 3.96
N ASP A 198 -10.41 8.48 3.84
CA ASP A 198 -11.76 8.50 3.30
C ASP A 198 -11.84 8.00 1.85
N GLY A 199 -12.89 7.26 1.54
CA GLY A 199 -13.15 6.68 0.23
C GLY A 199 -13.20 7.70 -0.93
N HIS A 200 -13.41 8.99 -0.66
CA HIS A 200 -13.35 10.04 -1.69
C HIS A 200 -11.96 10.11 -2.35
N PHE A 201 -10.89 9.93 -1.58
CA PHE A 201 -9.52 9.93 -2.11
C PHE A 201 -9.16 8.62 -2.78
N LEU A 202 -9.81 7.53 -2.42
CA LEU A 202 -9.47 6.17 -2.83
C LEU A 202 -10.22 5.71 -4.09
N ARG A 203 -11.50 6.08 -4.23
CA ARG A 203 -12.29 5.69 -5.41
C ARG A 203 -11.70 6.28 -6.70
N GLY A 204 -11.40 5.41 -7.66
CA GLY A 204 -10.77 5.77 -8.92
C GLY A 204 -9.31 6.22 -8.80
N MET A 205 -8.64 5.87 -7.70
CA MET A 205 -7.23 6.19 -7.47
C MET A 205 -6.34 5.48 -8.49
N ALA A 206 -6.68 4.26 -8.91
CA ALA A 206 -5.97 3.50 -9.92
C ALA A 206 -5.78 4.26 -11.25
N THR A 207 -6.67 5.21 -11.57
CA THR A 207 -6.62 6.01 -12.81
C THR A 207 -6.24 7.47 -12.58
N SER A 208 -5.95 7.88 -11.33
CA SER A 208 -5.67 9.27 -10.96
C SER A 208 -4.33 9.40 -10.25
N GLN A 209 -3.30 9.82 -10.99
CA GLN A 209 -1.96 10.08 -10.42
C GLN A 209 -1.99 11.08 -9.25
N ARG A 210 -2.90 12.08 -9.27
CA ARG A 210 -3.03 13.04 -8.17
C ARG A 210 -3.51 12.38 -6.88
N LYS A 211 -4.50 11.49 -6.98
CA LYS A 211 -5.01 10.74 -5.82
C LYS A 211 -3.97 9.76 -5.31
N LEU A 212 -3.30 9.04 -6.22
CA LEU A 212 -2.23 8.11 -5.87
C LEU A 212 -1.10 8.84 -5.12
N LEU A 213 -0.63 9.97 -5.63
CA LEU A 213 0.41 10.78 -4.98
C LEU A 213 -0.05 11.29 -3.61
N PHE A 214 -1.30 11.75 -3.50
CA PHE A 214 -1.85 12.21 -2.21
C PHE A 214 -1.86 11.07 -1.18
N VAL A 215 -2.45 9.92 -1.51
CA VAL A 215 -2.55 8.77 -0.60
C VAL A 215 -1.17 8.22 -0.24
N SER A 216 -0.26 8.10 -1.20
CA SER A 216 1.13 7.67 -0.95
C SER A 216 1.84 8.62 0.03
N THR A 217 1.74 9.95 -0.20
CA THR A 217 2.36 10.95 0.68
C THR A 217 1.77 10.90 2.10
N MET A 218 0.45 10.72 2.22
CA MET A 218 -0.21 10.60 3.53
C MET A 218 0.19 9.31 4.24
N SER A 219 0.31 8.20 3.51
CA SER A 219 0.79 6.93 4.05
C SER A 219 2.22 7.04 4.56
N ASP A 220 3.11 7.67 3.81
CA ASP A 220 4.51 7.87 4.21
C ASP A 220 4.59 8.76 5.46
N LEU A 221 3.82 9.85 5.51
CA LEU A 221 3.75 10.71 6.69
C LEU A 221 3.26 9.94 7.93
N ALA A 222 2.22 9.14 7.79
CA ALA A 222 1.70 8.32 8.88
C ALA A 222 2.77 7.32 9.37
N HIS A 223 3.45 6.64 8.45
CA HIS A 223 4.50 5.67 8.78
C HIS A 223 5.71 6.30 9.48
N VAL A 224 6.11 7.51 9.09
CA VAL A 224 7.15 8.29 9.78
C VAL A 224 6.79 8.52 11.24
N LEU A 225 5.50 8.72 11.53
CA LEU A 225 4.98 8.92 12.89
C LEU A 225 4.65 7.61 13.63
N GLY A 226 4.91 6.45 13.00
CA GLY A 226 4.58 5.13 13.57
C GLY A 226 3.09 4.81 13.57
N VAL A 227 2.31 5.49 12.72
CA VAL A 227 0.85 5.36 12.58
C VAL A 227 0.53 4.47 11.40
N ARG A 228 -0.49 3.62 11.53
CA ARG A 228 -0.95 2.74 10.45
C ARG A 228 -2.07 3.37 9.65
N VAL A 229 -2.10 3.00 8.38
CA VAL A 229 -3.04 3.53 7.40
C VAL A 229 -4.08 2.47 7.03
N ILE A 230 -5.34 2.82 7.20
CA ILE A 230 -6.51 2.03 6.77
C ILE A 230 -7.12 2.73 5.56
N ALA A 231 -7.21 2.04 4.43
CA ALA A 231 -7.92 2.52 3.26
C ALA A 231 -9.40 2.13 3.34
N GLU A 232 -10.30 3.12 3.29
CA GLU A 232 -11.74 2.92 3.44
C GLU A 232 -12.50 3.00 2.13
N GLY A 233 -13.66 2.31 2.07
CA GLY A 233 -14.56 2.42 0.94
C GLY A 233 -13.99 1.87 -0.36
N ILE A 234 -13.11 0.87 -0.28
CA ILE A 234 -12.56 0.17 -1.44
C ILE A 234 -13.64 -0.69 -2.07
N GLU A 235 -13.97 -0.41 -3.34
CA GLU A 235 -15.05 -1.08 -4.06
C GLU A 235 -14.55 -1.93 -5.23
N THR A 236 -13.35 -1.64 -5.77
CA THR A 236 -12.78 -2.32 -6.94
C THR A 236 -11.42 -2.95 -6.66
N GLU A 237 -11.08 -4.01 -7.42
CA GLU A 237 -9.76 -4.65 -7.38
C GLU A 237 -8.65 -3.66 -7.78
N ALA A 238 -8.90 -2.80 -8.77
CA ALA A 238 -7.92 -1.82 -9.22
C ALA A 238 -7.56 -0.80 -8.13
N ASP A 239 -8.57 -0.27 -7.40
CA ASP A 239 -8.33 0.63 -6.28
C ASP A 239 -7.63 -0.08 -5.11
N TYR A 240 -7.95 -1.37 -4.86
CA TYR A 240 -7.24 -2.17 -3.87
C TYR A 240 -5.75 -2.31 -4.19
N ILE A 241 -5.41 -2.61 -5.45
CA ILE A 241 -4.02 -2.69 -5.91
C ILE A 241 -3.31 -1.35 -5.71
N ALA A 242 -3.95 -0.25 -6.12
CA ALA A 242 -3.41 1.09 -5.98
C ALA A 242 -3.21 1.49 -4.50
N CYS A 243 -4.13 1.12 -3.57
CA CYS A 243 -3.95 1.33 -2.12
C CYS A 243 -2.73 0.60 -1.57
N ARG A 244 -2.52 -0.64 -2.00
CA ARG A 244 -1.34 -1.41 -1.62
C ARG A 244 -0.05 -0.75 -2.12
N GLU A 245 -0.04 -0.26 -3.36
CA GLU A 245 1.10 0.44 -3.96
C GLU A 245 1.36 1.79 -3.28
N ALA A 246 0.31 2.50 -2.90
CA ALA A 246 0.39 3.71 -2.09
C ALA A 246 0.85 3.44 -0.64
N GLY A 247 0.96 2.15 -0.24
CA GLY A 247 1.48 1.73 1.07
C GLY A 247 0.47 1.76 2.19
N CYS A 248 -0.81 1.65 1.92
CA CYS A 248 -1.78 1.38 2.96
C CYS A 248 -1.50 0.03 3.63
N ASP A 249 -1.67 -0.05 4.96
CA ASP A 249 -1.43 -1.27 5.74
C ASP A 249 -2.64 -2.18 5.77
N LEU A 250 -3.81 -1.57 5.88
CA LEU A 250 -5.10 -2.22 6.06
C LEU A 250 -6.10 -1.67 5.05
N VAL A 251 -7.09 -2.48 4.71
CA VAL A 251 -8.16 -2.08 3.79
C VAL A 251 -9.52 -2.50 4.32
N GLN A 252 -10.52 -1.66 4.03
CA GLN A 252 -11.93 -1.87 4.33
C GLN A 252 -12.77 -1.38 3.14
N GLY A 253 -13.83 -2.11 2.82
CA GLY A 253 -14.76 -1.70 1.75
C GLY A 253 -15.52 -2.87 1.17
N TYR A 254 -16.41 -2.59 0.22
CA TYR A 254 -17.27 -3.61 -0.38
C TYR A 254 -16.51 -4.61 -1.25
N PHE A 255 -15.33 -4.22 -1.72
CA PHE A 255 -14.41 -5.17 -2.36
C PHE A 255 -13.99 -6.29 -1.40
N VAL A 256 -13.77 -5.98 -0.13
CA VAL A 256 -13.46 -6.99 0.90
C VAL A 256 -14.73 -7.72 1.31
N ALA A 257 -15.63 -7.01 1.97
CA ALA A 257 -16.96 -7.49 2.36
C ALA A 257 -17.88 -6.32 2.78
N ARG A 258 -19.18 -6.52 2.62
CA ARG A 258 -20.19 -5.62 3.18
C ARG A 258 -20.29 -5.82 4.69
N PRO A 259 -20.77 -4.81 5.45
CA PRO A 259 -21.07 -4.98 6.87
C PRO A 259 -22.05 -6.13 7.09
N GLN A 260 -21.76 -7.04 8.02
CA GLN A 260 -22.52 -8.24 8.32
C GLN A 260 -23.23 -8.15 9.66
N THR A 261 -24.52 -8.45 9.69
CA THR A 261 -25.29 -8.60 10.93
C THR A 261 -25.23 -10.02 11.47
N GLU A 262 -24.98 -11.03 10.64
CA GLU A 262 -24.82 -12.41 11.06
C GLU A 262 -23.35 -12.73 11.31
N ILE A 263 -23.04 -13.21 12.53
CA ILE A 263 -21.64 -13.53 12.92
C ILE A 263 -21.08 -14.68 12.09
N GLY A 264 -21.94 -15.66 11.71
CA GLY A 264 -21.53 -16.81 10.90
C GLY A 264 -21.04 -16.47 9.50
N ASP A 265 -21.35 -15.27 9.00
CA ASP A 265 -20.92 -14.80 7.68
C ASP A 265 -19.55 -14.10 7.71
N LEU A 266 -18.99 -13.87 8.90
CA LEU A 266 -17.67 -13.28 9.06
C LEU A 266 -16.59 -14.34 8.84
N LEU A 267 -15.70 -14.07 7.91
CA LEU A 267 -14.56 -14.93 7.61
C LEU A 267 -13.29 -14.43 8.35
N SER A 268 -12.38 -15.34 8.66
CA SER A 268 -11.06 -14.99 9.21
C SER A 268 -10.06 -14.53 8.14
N THR A 269 -10.35 -14.86 6.86
CA THR A 269 -9.51 -14.51 5.70
C THR A 269 -10.39 -14.43 4.45
N TYR A 270 -10.16 -13.43 3.62
CA TYR A 270 -10.89 -13.21 2.37
C TYR A 270 -10.06 -13.70 1.19
N ALA A 271 -10.40 -14.87 0.65
CA ALA A 271 -9.61 -15.59 -0.36
C ALA A 271 -9.41 -14.81 -1.67
N HIS A 272 -10.40 -14.01 -2.10
CA HIS A 272 -10.28 -13.17 -3.30
C HIS A 272 -9.19 -12.10 -3.13
N VAL A 273 -9.05 -11.49 -1.95
CA VAL A 273 -7.97 -10.56 -1.62
C VAL A 273 -6.61 -11.27 -1.70
N VAL A 274 -6.52 -12.51 -1.18
CA VAL A 274 -5.31 -13.34 -1.27
C VAL A 274 -4.95 -13.66 -2.73
N SER A 275 -5.95 -13.97 -3.56
CA SER A 275 -5.73 -14.34 -4.97
C SER A 275 -5.16 -13.19 -5.80
N VAL A 276 -5.62 -11.95 -5.59
CA VAL A 276 -5.06 -10.74 -6.21
C VAL A 276 -3.58 -10.60 -5.85
N GLN A 277 -3.25 -10.83 -4.59
CA GLN A 277 -1.88 -10.73 -4.11
C GLN A 277 -0.95 -11.78 -4.73
N SER A 278 -1.40 -13.02 -4.87
CA SER A 278 -0.56 -14.11 -5.42
C SER A 278 -0.17 -13.84 -6.87
N ARG A 279 -1.02 -13.15 -7.63
CA ARG A 279 -0.74 -12.71 -9.00
C ARG A 279 0.36 -11.64 -9.05
N HIS A 280 0.40 -10.71 -8.11
CA HIS A 280 1.36 -9.59 -8.07
C HIS A 280 2.67 -9.88 -7.32
N ARG A 281 2.70 -10.86 -6.41
CA ARG A 281 3.88 -11.20 -5.58
C ARG A 281 5.11 -11.68 -6.34
N ARG A 282 4.95 -12.21 -7.53
CA ARG A 282 6.05 -12.87 -8.26
C ARG A 282 7.11 -11.92 -8.82
N GLY A 283 6.81 -10.63 -8.99
CA GLY A 283 7.76 -9.62 -9.46
C GLY A 283 8.57 -8.89 -8.38
N ARG A 284 8.10 -8.89 -7.11
CA ARG A 284 8.71 -8.11 -6.01
C ARG A 284 9.56 -8.91 -5.01
N ARG A 285 9.89 -10.18 -5.28
CA ARG A 285 10.61 -11.07 -4.35
C ARG A 285 12.02 -10.61 -3.97
N SER A 286 12.63 -9.70 -4.70
CA SER A 286 14.03 -9.31 -4.52
C SER A 286 14.27 -8.51 -3.24
N ASP A 287 13.43 -7.51 -2.94
CA ASP A 287 13.67 -6.61 -1.81
C ASP A 287 13.33 -7.26 -0.46
N GLY A 288 12.23 -8.03 -0.36
CA GLY A 288 11.85 -8.72 0.87
C GLY A 288 12.89 -9.72 1.38
N LEU A 289 13.57 -10.44 0.48
CA LEU A 289 14.68 -11.32 0.86
C LEU A 289 15.88 -10.51 1.38
N LEU A 290 16.20 -9.40 0.74
CA LEU A 290 17.29 -8.53 1.13
C LEU A 290 17.00 -7.87 2.50
N ILE A 291 15.76 -7.40 2.69
CA ILE A 291 15.30 -6.85 3.97
C ILE A 291 15.43 -7.89 5.08
N ARG A 292 14.95 -9.13 4.87
CA ARG A 292 15.02 -10.21 5.85
C ARG A 292 16.46 -10.56 6.24
N SER A 293 17.40 -10.51 5.31
CA SER A 293 18.82 -10.85 5.57
C SER A 293 19.51 -9.85 6.49
N GLU A 294 19.01 -8.62 6.57
CA GLU A 294 19.61 -7.53 7.35
C GLU A 294 18.82 -7.20 8.64
N LEU A 295 17.73 -7.94 8.92
CA LEU A 295 16.93 -7.75 10.12
C LEU A 295 17.69 -8.16 11.39
N THR A 296 17.62 -7.32 12.41
CA THR A 296 18.01 -7.66 13.77
C THR A 296 16.77 -7.96 14.59
N VAL A 297 16.68 -9.17 15.14
CA VAL A 297 15.55 -9.55 16.00
C VAL A 297 15.90 -9.21 17.44
N LEU A 298 15.28 -8.14 17.96
CA LEU A 298 15.41 -7.72 19.35
C LEU A 298 14.32 -8.38 20.20
N PRO A 299 14.58 -8.64 21.50
CA PRO A 299 13.53 -9.01 22.45
C PRO A 299 12.45 -7.92 22.50
N THR A 300 11.20 -8.34 22.60
CA THR A 300 10.07 -7.41 22.68
C THR A 300 9.60 -7.20 24.11
N VAL A 301 9.08 -6.01 24.38
CA VAL A 301 8.42 -5.66 25.64
C VAL A 301 6.91 -5.70 25.40
N ALA A 302 6.15 -6.41 26.23
CA ALA A 302 4.70 -6.33 26.17
C ALA A 302 4.20 -4.95 26.68
N ASP A 303 3.17 -4.40 26.04
CA ASP A 303 2.62 -3.09 26.39
C ASP A 303 2.07 -3.00 27.84
N GLY A 304 1.71 -4.15 28.42
CA GLY A 304 1.31 -4.27 29.83
C GLY A 304 2.47 -4.53 30.80
N SER A 305 3.73 -4.56 30.35
CA SER A 305 4.88 -4.84 31.20
C SER A 305 5.11 -3.75 32.24
N THR A 306 5.58 -4.18 33.42
CA THR A 306 6.02 -3.25 34.47
C THR A 306 7.38 -2.65 34.12
N LEU A 307 7.68 -1.45 34.62
CA LEU A 307 9.00 -0.84 34.44
C LEU A 307 10.13 -1.72 35.00
N GLU A 308 9.90 -2.47 36.06
CA GLU A 308 10.88 -3.40 36.63
C GLU A 308 11.26 -4.49 35.62
N GLN A 309 10.30 -5.06 34.91
CA GLN A 309 10.57 -6.05 33.84
C GLN A 309 11.38 -5.45 32.68
N VAL A 310 11.06 -4.19 32.30
CA VAL A 310 11.80 -3.51 31.23
C VAL A 310 13.25 -3.20 31.64
N PHE A 311 13.47 -2.77 32.89
CA PHE A 311 14.82 -2.59 33.41
C PHE A 311 15.63 -3.87 33.44
N GLU A 312 15.01 -4.97 33.86
CA GLU A 312 15.67 -6.27 33.85
C GLU A 312 16.07 -6.69 32.44
N LEU A 313 15.23 -6.39 31.45
CA LEU A 313 15.54 -6.64 30.03
C LEU A 313 16.78 -5.85 29.57
N PHE A 314 16.88 -4.55 29.89
CA PHE A 314 18.07 -3.74 29.58
C PHE A 314 19.30 -4.24 30.33
N ARG A 315 19.16 -4.70 31.57
CA ARG A 315 20.26 -5.28 32.32
C ARG A 315 20.80 -6.56 31.70
N CYS A 316 19.91 -7.39 31.14
CA CYS A 316 20.30 -8.63 30.45
C CYS A 316 20.89 -8.38 29.06
N HIS A 317 20.59 -7.24 28.43
CA HIS A 317 21.03 -6.88 27.09
C HIS A 317 21.73 -5.51 27.09
N PRO A 318 22.91 -5.38 27.68
CA PRO A 318 23.58 -4.09 27.89
C PRO A 318 24.08 -3.42 26.61
N ALA A 319 24.08 -4.12 25.48
CA ALA A 319 24.46 -3.58 24.18
C ALA A 319 23.29 -2.82 23.51
N GLU A 320 22.05 -3.05 23.98
CA GLU A 320 20.87 -2.49 23.35
C GLU A 320 20.45 -1.20 24.06
N SER A 321 20.13 -0.18 23.25
CA SER A 321 19.70 1.13 23.73
C SER A 321 18.18 1.29 23.76
N PHE A 322 17.45 0.43 23.07
CA PHE A 322 15.98 0.42 23.00
C PHE A 322 15.44 -0.99 22.78
N PHE A 323 14.15 -1.18 23.07
CA PHE A 323 13.41 -2.39 22.74
C PHE A 323 12.06 -2.04 22.09
N PRO A 324 11.62 -2.83 21.09
CA PRO A 324 10.28 -2.73 20.53
C PRO A 324 9.23 -3.09 21.59
N VAL A 325 8.16 -2.31 21.63
CA VAL A 325 6.99 -2.58 22.46
C VAL A 325 5.87 -3.14 21.58
N VAL A 326 5.30 -4.27 22.00
CA VAL A 326 4.25 -4.96 21.25
C VAL A 326 3.04 -5.21 22.13
N ASP A 327 1.87 -5.31 21.50
CA ASP A 327 0.66 -5.74 22.20
C ASP A 327 0.57 -7.27 22.35
N ALA A 328 -0.51 -7.76 22.99
CA ALA A 328 -0.74 -9.19 23.17
C ALA A 328 -0.85 -9.98 21.84
N GLY A 329 -1.15 -9.32 20.72
CA GLY A 329 -1.16 -9.89 19.38
C GLY A 329 0.21 -9.90 18.68
N GLY A 330 1.23 -9.31 19.31
CA GLY A 330 2.56 -9.13 18.71
C GLY A 330 2.66 -7.94 17.75
N VAL A 331 1.68 -7.05 17.78
CA VAL A 331 1.61 -5.87 16.92
C VAL A 331 2.43 -4.73 17.55
N PRO A 332 3.41 -4.13 16.84
CA PRO A 332 4.24 -3.05 17.39
C PRO A 332 3.43 -1.81 17.78
N ARG A 333 3.87 -1.18 18.87
CA ARG A 333 3.34 0.09 19.37
C ARG A 333 4.35 1.23 19.31
N GLY A 334 5.61 0.92 19.10
CA GLY A 334 6.74 1.83 19.13
C GLY A 334 7.91 1.20 19.86
N ILE A 335 8.77 2.03 20.41
CA ILE A 335 9.98 1.61 21.12
C ILE A 335 10.04 2.23 22.51
N VAL A 336 10.76 1.60 23.41
CA VAL A 336 11.13 2.14 24.71
C VAL A 336 12.64 2.26 24.81
N HIS A 337 13.16 3.44 25.17
CA HIS A 337 14.58 3.69 25.32
C HIS A 337 15.05 3.58 26.76
N GLU A 338 16.24 3.04 26.95
CA GLU A 338 16.90 3.02 28.26
C GLU A 338 17.09 4.43 28.85
N ARG A 339 17.44 5.41 28.00
CA ARG A 339 17.67 6.81 28.39
C ARG A 339 16.46 7.46 29.05
N ASP A 340 15.24 7.13 28.59
CA ASP A 340 14.01 7.74 29.13
C ASP A 340 13.66 7.16 30.50
N LEU A 341 13.99 5.90 30.71
CA LEU A 341 13.82 5.20 31.98
C LEU A 341 14.86 5.64 33.02
N LYS A 342 16.10 5.92 32.61
CA LYS A 342 17.19 6.35 33.52
C LYS A 342 16.84 7.61 34.30
N ARG A 343 16.08 8.56 33.74
CA ARG A 343 15.63 9.78 34.45
C ARG A 343 14.79 9.45 35.69
N HIS A 344 14.06 8.35 35.67
CA HIS A 344 13.24 7.90 36.80
C HIS A 344 14.06 7.10 37.83
N ILE A 345 15.15 6.44 37.44
CA ILE A 345 16.01 5.66 38.37
C ILE A 345 16.91 6.58 39.19
N TYR A 346 17.46 7.63 38.56
CA TYR A 346 18.41 8.55 39.22
C TYR A 346 17.74 9.55 40.17
N ASN A 347 16.39 9.52 40.27
CA ASN A 347 15.70 10.24 41.33
C ASN A 347 15.92 9.49 42.67
N PRO A 348 16.28 10.15 43.77
CA PRO A 348 16.53 9.50 45.09
C PRO A 348 15.40 8.59 45.57
N PHE A 349 14.16 8.85 45.15
CA PHE A 349 12.96 8.05 45.46
C PHE A 349 12.53 7.14 44.29
N GLY A 350 13.29 7.06 43.19
CA GLY A 350 12.88 6.41 41.97
C GLY A 350 12.59 4.91 42.13
N ARG A 351 13.40 4.20 42.91
CA ARG A 351 13.21 2.75 43.18
C ARG A 351 11.96 2.43 43.98
N ASP A 352 11.60 3.33 44.94
CA ASP A 352 10.41 3.14 45.78
C ASP A 352 9.13 3.53 45.04
N LEU A 353 9.21 4.52 44.14
CA LEU A 353 8.13 4.89 43.20
C LEU A 353 7.83 3.76 42.20
N LEU A 354 8.83 3.06 41.72
CA LEU A 354 8.68 1.93 40.79
C LEU A 354 8.02 0.69 41.44
N ARG A 355 8.18 0.53 42.76
CA ARG A 355 7.58 -0.59 43.53
C ARG A 355 6.18 -0.33 44.00
N ASN A 356 5.74 0.92 44.01
CA ASN A 356 4.44 1.29 44.52
C ASN A 356 3.33 1.08 43.50
N LYS A 357 2.55 0.01 43.63
CA LYS A 357 1.42 -0.34 42.75
C LYS A 357 0.38 0.78 42.56
N GLY A 358 0.37 1.78 43.43
CA GLY A 358 -0.52 2.96 43.33
C GLY A 358 -0.04 4.03 42.35
N PHE A 359 1.25 4.00 41.93
CA PHE A 359 1.85 4.87 40.92
C PHE A 359 2.16 4.09 39.62
N GLY A 360 1.35 3.10 39.30
CA GLY A 360 1.51 2.17 38.20
C GLY A 360 1.82 2.84 36.85
N HIS A 361 3.07 3.28 36.68
CA HIS A 361 3.56 3.64 35.35
C HIS A 361 3.75 2.35 34.55
N SER A 362 2.76 2.01 33.74
CA SER A 362 2.90 1.05 32.67
C SER A 362 3.98 1.55 31.70
N VAL A 363 4.70 0.63 31.07
CA VAL A 363 5.64 0.95 29.98
C VAL A 363 4.97 1.81 28.89
N ALA A 364 3.66 1.71 28.73
CA ALA A 364 2.88 2.48 27.77
C ALA A 364 3.10 4.01 27.84
N SER A 365 3.43 4.54 29.03
CA SER A 365 3.74 5.98 29.21
C SER A 365 5.13 6.39 28.67
N PHE A 366 5.98 5.43 28.33
CA PHE A 366 7.36 5.62 27.85
C PHE A 366 7.56 5.16 26.41
N VAL A 367 6.50 4.65 25.79
CA VAL A 367 6.56 4.24 24.38
C VAL A 367 6.69 5.47 23.51
N GLN A 368 7.73 5.49 22.70
CA GLN A 368 7.93 6.51 21.68
C GLN A 368 7.56 5.96 20.30
N PRO A 369 6.98 6.79 19.42
CA PRO A 369 6.75 6.43 18.03
C PRO A 369 8.06 5.97 17.38
N CYS A 370 7.98 4.96 16.55
CA CYS A 370 9.08 4.48 15.71
C CYS A 370 8.51 4.16 14.34
N PRO A 371 9.20 4.48 13.25
CA PRO A 371 8.76 4.12 11.91
C PRO A 371 8.47 2.63 11.79
N ILE A 372 7.36 2.29 11.16
CA ILE A 372 6.92 0.91 10.93
C ILE A 372 6.76 0.69 9.43
N ALA A 373 7.23 -0.44 8.93
CA ALA A 373 7.03 -0.85 7.54
C ALA A 373 6.81 -2.36 7.45
N ASP A 374 6.08 -2.80 6.43
CA ASP A 374 5.95 -4.23 6.14
C ASP A 374 7.19 -4.75 5.40
N VAL A 375 7.55 -6.00 5.63
CA VAL A 375 8.71 -6.68 5.00
C VAL A 375 8.59 -6.78 3.48
N GLU A 376 7.37 -6.70 2.95
CA GLU A 376 7.10 -6.70 1.52
C GLU A 376 7.14 -5.28 0.90
N SER A 377 7.41 -4.24 1.71
CA SER A 377 7.61 -2.88 1.22
C SER A 377 8.88 -2.75 0.39
N GLU A 378 8.93 -1.80 -0.53
CA GLU A 378 10.15 -1.52 -1.28
C GLU A 378 11.24 -0.95 -0.39
N ALA A 379 12.48 -1.36 -0.61
CA ALA A 379 13.64 -0.90 0.16
C ALA A 379 13.84 0.62 0.09
N SER A 380 13.55 1.24 -1.07
CA SER A 380 13.54 2.71 -1.24
C SER A 380 12.58 3.38 -0.28
N ARG A 381 11.37 2.84 -0.15
CA ARG A 381 10.35 3.37 0.76
C ARG A 381 10.76 3.26 2.23
N LEU A 382 11.36 2.13 2.64
CA LEU A 382 11.86 1.99 4.01
C LEU A 382 12.93 3.04 4.32
N PHE A 383 13.80 3.32 3.35
CA PHE A 383 14.83 4.34 3.48
C PHE A 383 14.24 5.75 3.56
N ASP A 384 13.24 6.06 2.74
CA ASP A 384 12.54 7.35 2.73
C ASP A 384 11.82 7.60 4.07
N ILE A 385 11.07 6.62 4.57
CA ILE A 385 10.40 6.68 5.88
C ILE A 385 11.43 6.95 6.99
N PHE A 386 12.55 6.24 6.97
CA PHE A 386 13.62 6.42 7.94
C PHE A 386 14.25 7.82 7.87
N THR A 387 14.57 8.32 6.68
CA THR A 387 15.24 9.62 6.50
C THR A 387 14.36 10.80 6.91
N HIS A 388 13.05 10.67 6.79
CA HIS A 388 12.10 11.68 7.24
C HIS A 388 11.80 11.61 8.75
N SER A 389 12.22 10.54 9.43
CA SER A 389 12.03 10.36 10.88
C SER A 389 13.20 10.96 11.65
N ALA A 390 13.04 12.19 12.14
CA ALA A 390 14.09 12.87 12.90
C ALA A 390 14.47 12.11 14.18
N GLY A 391 15.67 11.51 14.19
CA GLY A 391 16.22 10.83 15.36
C GLY A 391 15.70 9.42 15.63
N ALA A 392 15.12 8.75 14.65
CA ALA A 392 14.74 7.35 14.76
C ALA A 392 16.00 6.45 14.82
N ASP A 393 16.01 5.49 15.75
CA ASP A 393 17.11 4.53 15.89
C ASP A 393 17.06 3.40 14.84
N GLY A 394 15.96 3.31 14.08
CA GLY A 394 15.74 2.32 13.03
C GLY A 394 14.30 2.30 12.55
N VAL A 395 13.97 1.28 11.77
CA VAL A 395 12.60 0.99 11.29
C VAL A 395 12.16 -0.35 11.85
N ILE A 396 11.01 -0.39 12.50
CA ILE A 396 10.38 -1.65 12.90
C ILE A 396 9.80 -2.29 11.64
N VAL A 397 10.21 -3.53 11.37
CA VAL A 397 9.67 -4.30 10.25
C VAL A 397 8.65 -5.31 10.76
N THR A 398 7.53 -5.37 10.08
CA THR A 398 6.43 -6.30 10.37
C THR A 398 6.26 -7.31 9.25
N GLU A 399 5.72 -8.46 9.62
CA GLU A 399 5.16 -9.44 8.71
C GLU A 399 3.76 -9.80 9.21
N ASN A 400 2.75 -9.66 8.36
CA ASN A 400 1.36 -9.86 8.76
C ASN A 400 1.02 -9.01 10.02
N GLN A 401 1.42 -7.76 10.00
CA GLN A 401 1.25 -6.77 11.09
C GLN A 401 1.91 -7.15 12.43
N ARG A 402 2.67 -8.23 12.50
CA ARG A 402 3.41 -8.65 13.69
C ARG A 402 4.87 -8.25 13.58
N TYR A 403 5.45 -7.98 14.71
CA TYR A 403 6.88 -7.68 14.81
C TYR A 403 7.72 -8.82 14.21
N LEU A 404 8.57 -8.48 13.26
CA LEU A 404 9.52 -9.40 12.63
C LEU A 404 10.96 -9.09 13.08
N GLY A 405 11.31 -7.80 13.16
CA GLY A 405 12.64 -7.34 13.51
C GLY A 405 12.78 -5.84 13.38
N VAL A 406 13.99 -5.33 13.52
CA VAL A 406 14.34 -3.92 13.32
C VAL A 406 15.45 -3.83 12.28
N LEU A 407 15.34 -2.84 11.40
CA LEU A 407 16.42 -2.42 10.51
C LEU A 407 17.12 -1.21 11.14
N SER A 408 18.39 -1.37 11.47
CA SER A 408 19.24 -0.26 11.89
C SER A 408 19.58 0.66 10.70
N THR A 409 20.07 1.87 10.99
CA THR A 409 20.61 2.78 9.97
C THR A 409 21.66 2.10 9.08
N ALA A 410 22.56 1.32 9.68
CA ALA A 410 23.60 0.60 8.95
C ALA A 410 23.01 -0.47 8.00
N ALA A 411 21.98 -1.18 8.44
CA ALA A 411 21.27 -2.17 7.63
C ALA A 411 20.56 -1.50 6.44
N LEU A 412 19.87 -0.38 6.67
CA LEU A 412 19.18 0.38 5.60
C LEU A 412 20.17 0.88 4.55
N VAL A 413 21.30 1.47 4.96
CA VAL A 413 22.35 1.92 4.04
C VAL A 413 22.92 0.74 3.24
N LYS A 414 23.13 -0.41 3.88
CA LYS A 414 23.61 -1.62 3.21
C LYS A 414 22.62 -2.12 2.18
N ILE A 415 21.34 -2.23 2.52
CA ILE A 415 20.26 -2.64 1.60
C ILE A 415 20.22 -1.73 0.36
N MET A 416 20.26 -0.39 0.58
CA MET A 416 20.26 0.57 -0.53
C MET A 416 21.49 0.45 -1.40
N SER A 417 22.68 0.29 -0.78
CA SER A 417 23.93 0.10 -1.52
C SER A 417 23.92 -1.18 -2.36
N GLU A 418 23.42 -2.27 -1.82
CA GLU A 418 23.29 -3.54 -2.56
C GLU A 418 22.27 -3.44 -3.70
N LYS A 419 21.12 -2.76 -3.47
CA LYS A 419 20.12 -2.51 -4.51
C LYS A 419 20.72 -1.68 -5.65
N GLN A 420 21.40 -0.56 -5.33
CA GLN A 420 22.07 0.29 -6.31
C GLN A 420 23.17 -0.49 -7.07
N LEU A 421 23.95 -1.30 -6.37
CA LEU A 421 25.00 -2.11 -7.00
C LEU A 421 24.42 -3.16 -7.94
N ARG A 422 23.30 -3.81 -7.58
CA ARG A 422 22.59 -4.75 -8.45
C ARG A 422 22.06 -4.05 -9.70
N GLN A 423 21.42 -2.89 -9.54
CA GLN A 423 20.92 -2.09 -10.65
C GLN A 423 22.05 -1.63 -11.57
N ALA A 424 23.15 -1.09 -11.02
CA ALA A 424 24.30 -0.66 -11.80
C ALA A 424 25.00 -1.81 -12.53
N ARG A 425 25.01 -3.02 -11.96
CA ARG A 425 25.56 -4.22 -12.63
C ARG A 425 24.67 -4.75 -13.73
N ASP A 426 23.36 -4.58 -13.62
CA ASP A 426 22.40 -5.03 -14.62
C ASP A 426 22.24 -4.02 -15.77
N GLN A 427 22.50 -2.72 -15.53
CA GLN A 427 22.47 -1.71 -16.60
C GLN A 427 23.56 -1.92 -17.64
N ASN A 428 23.17 -1.77 -18.90
CA ASN A 428 24.15 -1.78 -19.99
C ASN A 428 25.03 -0.52 -19.95
N PRO A 429 26.36 -0.63 -19.88
CA PRO A 429 27.24 0.52 -19.68
C PRO A 429 27.28 1.51 -20.85
N LEU A 430 26.87 1.08 -22.07
CA LEU A 430 26.85 1.95 -23.25
C LEU A 430 25.55 2.74 -23.39
N THR A 431 24.43 2.10 -23.07
CA THR A 431 23.10 2.69 -23.30
C THR A 431 22.39 3.10 -22.03
N GLU A 432 22.88 2.66 -20.85
CA GLU A 432 22.24 2.86 -19.55
C GLU A 432 20.80 2.28 -19.45
N LEU A 433 20.41 1.43 -20.42
CA LEU A 433 19.14 0.72 -20.36
C LEU A 433 19.27 -0.49 -19.43
N PRO A 434 18.17 -0.90 -18.75
CA PRO A 434 18.08 -2.14 -17.99
C PRO A 434 18.58 -3.34 -18.78
N GLY A 435 19.30 -4.24 -18.11
CA GLY A 435 19.89 -5.43 -18.73
C GLY A 435 19.05 -6.69 -18.57
N ASN A 436 19.72 -7.84 -18.73
CA ASN A 436 19.07 -9.15 -18.82
C ASN A 436 18.26 -9.54 -17.57
N LEU A 437 18.72 -9.18 -16.36
CA LEU A 437 17.99 -9.52 -15.13
C LEU A 437 16.67 -8.75 -15.04
N SER A 438 16.71 -7.45 -15.29
CA SER A 438 15.52 -6.60 -15.31
C SER A 438 14.54 -7.00 -16.42
N ILE A 439 15.04 -7.36 -17.61
CA ILE A 439 14.22 -7.86 -18.71
C ILE A 439 13.54 -9.18 -18.34
N ALA A 440 14.27 -10.14 -17.79
CA ALA A 440 13.73 -11.42 -17.35
C ALA A 440 12.66 -11.26 -16.26
N ASP A 441 12.90 -10.37 -15.30
CA ASP A 441 11.95 -10.06 -14.24
C ASP A 441 10.68 -9.41 -14.80
N HIS A 442 10.83 -8.44 -15.72
CA HIS A 442 9.70 -7.80 -16.41
C HIS A 442 8.86 -8.82 -17.17
N VAL A 443 9.48 -9.70 -17.98
CA VAL A 443 8.77 -10.74 -18.74
C VAL A 443 8.07 -11.71 -17.79
N ALA A 444 8.76 -12.17 -16.73
CA ALA A 444 8.19 -13.11 -15.77
C ALA A 444 6.97 -12.54 -15.02
N THR A 445 7.06 -11.28 -14.62
CA THR A 445 5.97 -10.59 -13.92
C THR A 445 4.80 -10.34 -14.86
N THR A 446 5.08 -9.80 -16.03
CA THR A 446 4.07 -9.40 -17.02
C THR A 446 3.36 -10.61 -17.65
N ALA A 447 4.04 -11.74 -17.85
CA ALA A 447 3.44 -12.97 -18.40
C ALA A 447 2.39 -13.60 -17.47
N LEU A 448 2.44 -13.27 -16.17
CA LEU A 448 1.51 -13.76 -15.15
C LEU A 448 0.34 -12.82 -14.89
N ASP A 449 0.41 -11.59 -15.38
CA ASP A 449 -0.67 -10.62 -15.33
C ASP A 449 -1.67 -10.92 -16.46
N GLY A 450 -2.88 -11.36 -16.15
CA GLY A 450 -3.92 -11.70 -17.14
C GLY A 450 -4.86 -10.55 -17.49
N ASP A 451 -4.76 -9.40 -16.82
CA ASP A 451 -5.82 -8.40 -16.84
C ASP A 451 -5.78 -7.49 -18.08
N ALA A 452 -4.60 -7.27 -18.65
CA ALA A 452 -4.41 -6.39 -19.79
C ALA A 452 -3.76 -7.10 -20.98
N GLN A 453 -3.86 -6.51 -22.17
CA GLN A 453 -3.08 -6.92 -23.33
C GLN A 453 -1.60 -6.58 -23.09
N ARG A 454 -0.70 -7.49 -23.41
CA ARG A 454 0.75 -7.36 -23.22
C ARG A 454 1.48 -7.69 -24.49
N LEU A 455 2.58 -6.95 -24.75
CA LEU A 455 3.41 -7.21 -25.90
C LEU A 455 4.87 -7.26 -25.47
N PHE A 456 5.58 -8.27 -25.94
CA PHE A 456 7.03 -8.40 -25.79
C PHE A 456 7.67 -8.21 -27.16
N CYS A 457 8.44 -7.16 -27.31
CA CYS A 457 9.14 -6.83 -28.55
C CYS A 457 10.64 -6.99 -28.37
N TYR A 458 11.25 -7.77 -29.22
CA TYR A 458 12.70 -7.95 -29.34
C TYR A 458 13.18 -7.32 -30.61
N PHE A 459 14.25 -6.54 -30.51
CA PHE A 459 14.90 -5.87 -31.65
C PHE A 459 16.30 -6.44 -31.86
N ASP A 460 16.73 -6.52 -33.13
CA ASP A 460 18.03 -7.08 -33.52
C ASP A 460 18.47 -6.37 -34.80
N PHE A 461 19.75 -5.94 -34.85
CA PHE A 461 20.24 -5.25 -36.04
C PHE A 461 20.62 -6.24 -37.14
N ASP A 462 20.10 -6.00 -38.33
CA ASP A 462 20.47 -6.76 -39.49
C ASP A 462 21.84 -6.32 -40.01
N ASP A 463 22.73 -7.29 -40.25
CA ASP A 463 24.07 -7.08 -40.78
C ASP A 463 25.01 -6.21 -39.90
N PHE A 464 24.79 -6.19 -38.56
CA PHE A 464 25.63 -5.45 -37.63
C PHE A 464 27.09 -5.90 -37.62
N LYS A 465 27.35 -7.20 -37.70
CA LYS A 465 28.71 -7.73 -37.76
C LYS A 465 29.50 -7.26 -38.99
N PRO A 466 29.00 -7.36 -40.24
CA PRO A 466 29.65 -6.77 -41.41
C PRO A 466 29.93 -5.27 -41.29
N PHE A 467 29.05 -4.53 -40.63
CA PHE A 467 29.27 -3.11 -40.34
C PHE A 467 30.46 -2.90 -39.41
N ASN A 468 30.52 -3.64 -38.29
CA ASN A 468 31.62 -3.58 -37.32
C ASN A 468 32.97 -3.99 -37.95
N ASP A 469 32.96 -5.05 -38.74
CA ASP A 469 34.16 -5.55 -39.40
C ASP A 469 34.73 -4.51 -40.41
N ARG A 470 33.86 -3.65 -40.98
CA ARG A 470 34.27 -2.63 -41.94
C ARG A 470 34.65 -1.30 -41.31
N TYR A 471 33.88 -0.82 -40.30
CA TYR A 471 34.02 0.52 -39.74
C TYR A 471 34.60 0.56 -38.33
N GLY A 472 34.76 -0.61 -37.71
CA GLY A 472 35.26 -0.78 -36.34
C GLY A 472 34.18 -0.63 -35.28
N PHE A 473 34.49 -1.17 -34.10
CA PHE A 473 33.55 -1.24 -32.94
C PHE A 473 33.05 0.13 -32.49
N ARG A 474 33.87 1.19 -32.58
CA ARG A 474 33.45 2.54 -32.21
C ARG A 474 32.22 3.01 -32.99
N ARG A 475 32.15 2.73 -34.29
CA ARG A 475 30.98 3.05 -35.10
C ARG A 475 29.81 2.13 -34.79
N GLY A 476 30.08 0.89 -34.42
CA GLY A 476 29.05 0.01 -33.88
C GLY A 476 28.41 0.53 -32.62
N ASP A 477 29.23 1.04 -31.69
CA ASP A 477 28.75 1.66 -30.46
C ASP A 477 27.91 2.92 -30.74
N GLU A 478 28.28 3.72 -31.76
CA GLU A 478 27.48 4.86 -32.23
C GLU A 478 26.10 4.40 -32.74
N ALA A 479 26.03 3.27 -33.51
CA ALA A 479 24.76 2.71 -33.98
C ALA A 479 23.87 2.20 -32.81
N ILE A 480 24.47 1.49 -31.85
CA ILE A 480 23.79 1.02 -30.63
C ILE A 480 23.20 2.21 -29.82
N THR A 481 24.01 3.25 -29.59
CA THR A 481 23.58 4.46 -28.89
C THR A 481 22.49 5.21 -29.67
N THR A 482 22.57 5.27 -30.98
CA THR A 482 21.55 5.86 -31.86
C THR A 482 20.21 5.15 -31.68
N PHE A 483 20.19 3.80 -31.69
CA PHE A 483 18.95 3.05 -31.49
C PHE A 483 18.36 3.25 -30.08
N ALA A 484 19.18 3.22 -29.03
CA ALA A 484 18.74 3.48 -27.68
C ALA A 484 18.09 4.87 -27.54
N ASN A 485 18.64 5.89 -28.24
CA ASN A 485 18.06 7.23 -28.26
C ASN A 485 16.74 7.29 -29.05
N CYS A 486 16.63 6.55 -30.18
CA CYS A 486 15.35 6.43 -30.88
C CYS A 486 14.29 5.76 -30.02
N LEU A 487 14.64 4.66 -29.31
CA LEU A 487 13.74 4.00 -28.33
C LEU A 487 13.24 4.99 -27.27
N ARG A 488 14.13 5.73 -26.62
CA ARG A 488 13.75 6.69 -25.61
C ARG A 488 12.83 7.79 -26.15
N ARG A 489 13.11 8.34 -27.33
CA ARG A 489 12.29 9.38 -27.96
C ARG A 489 10.89 8.88 -28.33
N GLU A 490 10.80 7.70 -28.98
CA GLU A 490 9.51 7.15 -29.42
C GLU A 490 8.61 6.81 -28.24
N PHE A 491 9.19 6.35 -27.12
CA PHE A 491 8.43 5.87 -25.95
C PHE A 491 8.43 6.83 -24.74
N VAL A 492 8.86 8.09 -24.92
CA VAL A 492 8.75 9.13 -23.88
C VAL A 492 7.28 9.29 -23.42
N GLY A 493 7.08 9.35 -22.10
CA GLY A 493 5.76 9.59 -21.50
C GLY A 493 4.80 8.41 -21.58
N THR A 494 5.29 7.21 -21.87
CA THR A 494 4.50 5.98 -21.89
C THR A 494 5.04 4.97 -20.87
N GLU A 495 4.15 4.12 -20.34
CA GLU A 495 4.52 3.00 -19.45
C GLU A 495 5.07 1.81 -20.25
N VAL A 496 6.16 2.03 -20.98
CA VAL A 496 6.84 1.00 -21.74
C VAL A 496 8.17 0.67 -21.06
N PHE A 497 8.37 -0.59 -20.74
CA PHE A 497 9.67 -1.08 -20.26
C PHE A 497 10.66 -1.18 -21.42
N LEU A 498 11.83 -0.56 -21.31
CA LEU A 498 12.89 -0.61 -22.31
C LEU A 498 14.12 -1.30 -21.71
N GLY A 499 14.74 -2.23 -22.46
CA GLY A 499 15.91 -2.96 -22.02
C GLY A 499 16.94 -3.15 -23.14
N HIS A 500 18.20 -3.40 -22.75
CA HIS A 500 19.30 -3.73 -23.66
C HIS A 500 19.92 -5.07 -23.25
N ILE A 501 19.68 -6.09 -24.06
CA ILE A 501 20.13 -7.47 -23.81
C ILE A 501 21.65 -7.58 -23.95
N GLY A 502 22.21 -6.95 -24.99
CA GLY A 502 23.64 -6.88 -25.25
C GLY A 502 23.96 -6.85 -26.75
N GLY A 503 25.06 -6.20 -27.12
CA GLY A 503 25.42 -6.01 -28.51
C GLY A 503 24.36 -5.23 -29.28
N ASP A 504 23.75 -5.86 -30.28
CA ASP A 504 22.69 -5.33 -31.15
C ASP A 504 21.28 -5.75 -30.77
N ASP A 505 21.11 -6.44 -29.62
CA ASP A 505 19.83 -6.96 -29.12
C ASP A 505 19.18 -6.02 -28.08
N PHE A 506 17.92 -5.61 -28.34
CA PHE A 506 17.15 -4.77 -27.44
C PHE A 506 15.77 -5.35 -27.14
N PHE A 507 15.11 -4.82 -26.11
CA PHE A 507 13.81 -5.26 -25.67
C PHE A 507 12.88 -4.07 -25.36
N ALA A 508 11.58 -4.24 -25.67
CA ALA A 508 10.52 -3.37 -25.17
C ALA A 508 9.32 -4.21 -24.72
N GLY A 509 8.79 -3.91 -23.52
CA GLY A 509 7.61 -4.54 -22.94
C GLY A 509 6.48 -3.53 -22.76
N PHE A 510 5.27 -3.87 -23.23
CA PHE A 510 4.10 -3.03 -23.20
C PHE A 510 3.00 -3.68 -22.37
N ILE A 511 2.29 -2.89 -21.57
CA ILE A 511 1.14 -3.34 -20.78
C ILE A 511 -0.03 -2.39 -21.06
N GLY A 512 -1.21 -2.94 -21.34
CA GLY A 512 -2.45 -2.17 -21.54
C GLY A 512 -2.52 -1.36 -22.84
N ALA A 513 -1.46 -1.34 -23.66
CA ALA A 513 -1.50 -0.69 -24.96
C ALA A 513 -2.26 -1.54 -25.97
N ALA A 514 -3.07 -0.91 -26.81
CA ALA A 514 -3.67 -1.61 -27.96
C ALA A 514 -2.55 -2.12 -28.89
N ALA A 515 -2.64 -3.41 -29.29
CA ALA A 515 -1.59 -4.03 -30.12
C ALA A 515 -1.28 -3.23 -31.38
N ASP A 516 -2.31 -2.73 -32.07
CA ASP A 516 -2.15 -1.96 -33.32
C ASP A 516 -1.41 -0.63 -33.07
N GLU A 517 -1.67 0.04 -31.96
CA GLU A 517 -0.97 1.28 -31.60
C GLU A 517 0.51 1.02 -31.29
N ALA A 518 0.78 -0.01 -30.46
CA ALA A 518 2.15 -0.41 -30.13
C ALA A 518 2.94 -0.82 -31.39
N VAL A 519 2.33 -1.61 -32.26
CA VAL A 519 2.91 -2.03 -33.55
C VAL A 519 3.20 -0.82 -34.45
N GLY A 520 2.26 0.13 -34.57
CA GLY A 520 2.46 1.36 -35.33
C GLY A 520 3.62 2.23 -34.78
N ARG A 521 3.83 2.26 -33.47
CA ARG A 521 4.98 2.94 -32.84
C ARG A 521 6.29 2.21 -33.15
N ILE A 522 6.29 0.89 -33.08
CA ILE A 522 7.47 0.07 -33.45
C ILE A 522 7.84 0.32 -34.91
N GLU A 523 6.88 0.36 -35.84
CA GLU A 523 7.15 0.65 -37.26
C GLU A 523 7.79 2.03 -37.44
N ARG A 524 7.29 3.05 -36.76
CA ARG A 524 7.91 4.40 -36.81
C ARG A 524 9.33 4.39 -36.28
N LEU A 525 9.58 3.71 -35.15
CA LEU A 525 10.91 3.52 -34.59
C LEU A 525 11.89 2.88 -35.59
N LEU A 526 11.48 1.77 -36.19
CA LEU A 526 12.31 1.07 -37.22
C LEU A 526 12.63 1.98 -38.39
N GLY A 527 11.64 2.76 -38.86
CA GLY A 527 11.81 3.73 -39.94
C GLY A 527 12.73 4.89 -39.56
N GLU A 528 12.64 5.38 -38.32
CA GLU A 528 13.51 6.43 -37.78
C GLU A 528 14.95 5.94 -37.67
N PHE A 529 15.17 4.79 -37.03
CA PHE A 529 16.50 4.21 -36.91
C PHE A 529 17.16 3.97 -38.28
N ARG A 530 16.42 3.43 -39.26
CA ARG A 530 16.94 3.23 -40.60
C ARG A 530 17.46 4.53 -41.24
N ARG A 531 16.79 5.65 -41.01
CA ARG A 531 17.24 6.97 -41.51
C ARG A 531 18.47 7.48 -40.76
N GLU A 532 18.48 7.35 -39.45
CA GLU A 532 19.58 7.85 -38.62
C GLU A 532 20.86 7.02 -38.79
N VAL A 533 20.76 5.68 -38.78
CA VAL A 533 21.91 4.80 -38.92
C VAL A 533 22.57 4.93 -40.30
N ALA A 534 21.80 5.28 -41.31
CA ALA A 534 22.35 5.53 -42.65
C ALA A 534 23.37 6.69 -42.64
N SER A 535 23.27 7.65 -41.73
CA SER A 535 24.23 8.75 -41.59
C SER A 535 25.63 8.28 -41.15
N LEU A 536 25.72 7.10 -40.55
CA LEU A 536 26.99 6.49 -40.13
C LEU A 536 27.80 5.91 -41.30
N TYR A 537 27.22 5.84 -42.50
CA TYR A 537 27.90 5.35 -43.72
C TYR A 537 28.45 6.51 -44.55
N PRO A 538 29.59 6.33 -45.27
CA PRO A 538 30.06 7.27 -46.25
C PRO A 538 29.01 7.55 -47.33
N GLU A 539 29.06 8.73 -47.93
CA GLU A 539 28.05 9.17 -48.89
C GLU A 539 27.93 8.23 -50.12
N GLN A 540 29.06 7.68 -50.59
CA GLN A 540 29.07 6.75 -51.70
C GLN A 540 28.29 5.48 -51.39
N GLU A 541 28.56 4.86 -50.24
CA GLU A 541 27.90 3.61 -49.82
C GLU A 541 26.41 3.81 -49.54
N ARG A 542 26.04 5.02 -49.08
CA ARG A 542 24.62 5.41 -48.97
C ARG A 542 23.91 5.46 -50.33
N ARG A 543 24.59 5.97 -51.34
CA ARG A 543 24.06 6.02 -52.72
C ARG A 543 23.97 4.62 -53.34
N ASP A 544 24.96 3.79 -53.06
CA ASP A 544 25.03 2.41 -53.54
C ASP A 544 24.05 1.49 -52.79
N GLY A 545 23.51 1.94 -51.67
CA GLY A 545 22.53 1.22 -50.84
C GLY A 545 23.09 0.02 -50.10
N GLY A 546 24.42 -0.09 -49.94
CA GLY A 546 25.05 -1.21 -49.25
C GLY A 546 26.58 -1.14 -49.21
N ILE A 547 27.16 -2.16 -48.58
CA ILE A 547 28.61 -2.32 -48.39
C ILE A 547 29.09 -3.68 -48.88
N VAL A 548 30.33 -3.75 -49.37
CA VAL A 548 31.00 -5.02 -49.66
C VAL A 548 31.73 -5.49 -48.38
N GLY A 549 31.38 -6.65 -47.89
CA GLY A 549 32.03 -7.29 -46.74
C GLY A 549 32.36 -8.76 -47.02
N ARG A 550 33.00 -9.43 -46.04
CA ARG A 550 33.24 -10.88 -46.08
C ARG A 550 32.20 -11.60 -45.24
N ASP A 551 31.65 -12.68 -45.77
CA ASP A 551 30.77 -13.57 -44.98
C ASP A 551 31.60 -14.47 -44.04
N ARG A 552 30.91 -15.34 -43.28
CA ARG A 552 31.56 -16.28 -42.33
C ARG A 552 32.51 -17.26 -42.99
N ASP A 553 32.37 -17.48 -44.31
CA ASP A 553 33.21 -18.36 -45.12
C ASP A 553 34.33 -17.57 -45.82
N GLY A 554 34.47 -16.27 -45.57
CA GLY A 554 35.48 -15.38 -46.12
C GLY A 554 35.19 -14.90 -47.55
N ARG A 555 34.02 -15.20 -48.13
CA ARG A 555 33.61 -14.79 -49.49
C ARG A 555 33.10 -13.34 -49.46
N LEU A 556 33.42 -12.60 -50.53
CA LEU A 556 32.90 -11.26 -50.72
C LEU A 556 31.40 -11.31 -51.02
N ARG A 557 30.62 -10.52 -50.24
CA ARG A 557 29.19 -10.39 -50.39
C ARG A 557 28.79 -8.93 -50.25
N ASN A 558 27.73 -8.52 -50.97
CA ASN A 558 27.08 -7.24 -50.75
C ASN A 558 26.07 -7.35 -49.62
N TYR A 559 26.21 -6.47 -48.64
CA TYR A 559 25.30 -6.32 -47.53
C TYR A 559 24.52 -5.01 -47.69
N PRO A 560 23.20 -4.99 -47.50
CA PRO A 560 22.45 -3.75 -47.49
C PRO A 560 22.89 -2.85 -46.34
N LEU A 561 22.47 -1.58 -46.38
CA LEU A 561 22.64 -0.71 -45.21
C LEU A 561 21.88 -1.31 -44.02
N MET A 562 22.50 -1.20 -42.83
CA MET A 562 21.95 -1.70 -41.58
C MET A 562 20.51 -1.23 -41.37
N ARG A 563 19.68 -2.12 -40.92
CA ARG A 563 18.35 -1.84 -40.38
C ARG A 563 18.16 -2.62 -39.07
N CYS A 564 17.10 -2.32 -38.36
CA CYS A 564 16.69 -3.12 -37.21
C CYS A 564 15.46 -3.96 -37.58
N SER A 565 15.45 -5.20 -37.15
CA SER A 565 14.30 -6.10 -37.22
C SER A 565 13.64 -6.24 -35.85
N ALA A 566 12.30 -6.34 -35.81
CA ALA A 566 11.50 -6.45 -34.58
C ALA A 566 10.62 -7.71 -34.61
N ALA A 567 10.70 -8.49 -33.53
CA ALA A 567 9.87 -9.66 -33.27
C ALA A 567 8.91 -9.32 -32.10
N VAL A 568 7.60 -9.32 -32.36
CA VAL A 568 6.57 -8.97 -31.39
C VAL A 568 5.73 -10.19 -31.06
N LEU A 569 5.70 -10.55 -29.77
CA LEU A 569 4.82 -11.57 -29.23
C LEU A 569 3.72 -10.88 -28.41
N THR A 570 2.45 -11.13 -28.75
CA THR A 570 1.30 -10.55 -28.06
C THR A 570 0.64 -11.59 -27.16
N LEU A 571 0.32 -11.22 -25.93
CA LEU A 571 -0.48 -11.99 -25.00
C LEU A 571 -1.81 -11.24 -24.79
N GLU A 572 -2.91 -11.90 -25.16
CA GLU A 572 -4.25 -11.31 -25.03
C GLU A 572 -4.69 -11.27 -23.55
N PRO A 573 -5.65 -10.40 -23.19
CA PRO A 573 -6.29 -10.44 -21.88
C PRO A 573 -6.85 -11.86 -21.62
N GLY A 574 -6.67 -12.34 -20.39
CA GLY A 574 -7.06 -13.70 -19.99
C GLY A 574 -5.96 -14.76 -20.17
N THR A 575 -4.92 -14.49 -20.95
CA THR A 575 -3.77 -15.40 -21.12
C THR A 575 -2.82 -15.27 -19.94
N VAL A 576 -2.61 -16.31 -19.15
CA VAL A 576 -1.61 -16.34 -18.05
C VAL A 576 -0.67 -17.52 -18.30
N THR A 577 0.62 -17.27 -18.38
CA THR A 577 1.59 -18.35 -18.58
C THR A 577 2.78 -18.24 -17.64
N ALA A 578 3.17 -19.36 -17.07
CA ALA A 578 4.41 -19.52 -16.30
C ALA A 578 5.55 -20.15 -17.15
N GLU A 579 5.26 -20.51 -18.41
CA GLU A 579 6.19 -21.18 -19.33
C GLU A 579 7.10 -20.16 -20.01
N LEU A 580 7.99 -19.51 -19.25
CA LEU A 580 8.91 -18.48 -19.77
C LEU A 580 9.83 -19.02 -20.89
N ASP A 581 10.22 -20.29 -20.80
CA ASP A 581 11.04 -20.95 -21.82
C ASP A 581 10.32 -21.01 -23.18
N ARG A 582 8.99 -21.23 -23.17
CA ARG A 582 8.15 -21.24 -24.38
C ARG A 582 8.08 -19.85 -25.01
N ILE A 583 7.93 -18.79 -24.20
CA ILE A 583 8.03 -17.40 -24.67
C ILE A 583 9.39 -17.17 -25.35
N GLY A 584 10.48 -17.60 -24.73
CA GLY A 584 11.83 -17.48 -25.26
C GLY A 584 12.00 -18.18 -26.60
N LEU A 585 11.51 -19.42 -26.74
CA LEU A 585 11.54 -20.20 -27.99
C LEU A 585 10.74 -19.52 -29.11
N MET A 586 9.51 -19.09 -28.82
CA MET A 586 8.66 -18.39 -29.79
C MET A 586 9.31 -17.10 -30.30
N ILE A 587 9.94 -16.34 -29.43
CA ILE A 587 10.65 -15.11 -29.78
C ILE A 587 11.89 -15.42 -30.68
N ALA A 588 12.63 -16.48 -30.39
CA ALA A 588 13.77 -16.89 -31.21
C ALA A 588 13.35 -17.23 -32.65
N ASP A 589 12.22 -17.93 -32.80
CA ASP A 589 11.65 -18.23 -34.14
C ASP A 589 11.19 -16.95 -34.85
N LEU A 590 10.49 -16.05 -34.11
CA LEU A 590 10.03 -14.77 -34.65
C LEU A 590 11.18 -13.86 -35.09
N LYS A 591 12.30 -13.81 -34.36
CA LYS A 591 13.51 -13.07 -34.74
C LYS A 591 14.03 -13.53 -36.10
N SER A 592 14.08 -14.86 -36.34
CA SER A 592 14.51 -15.43 -37.60
C SER A 592 13.57 -15.10 -38.76
N GLU A 593 12.27 -14.98 -38.48
CA GLU A 593 11.25 -14.60 -39.47
C GLU A 593 11.31 -13.10 -39.77
N ALA A 594 11.46 -12.24 -38.75
CA ALA A 594 11.56 -10.78 -38.88
C ALA A 594 12.74 -10.35 -39.76
N LYS A 595 13.91 -10.99 -39.62
CA LYS A 595 15.08 -10.75 -40.48
C LYS A 595 14.82 -11.06 -41.96
N ARG A 596 13.92 -12.00 -42.25
CA ARG A 596 13.54 -12.36 -43.63
C ARG A 596 12.39 -11.51 -44.17
N SER A 597 11.66 -10.85 -43.31
CA SER A 597 10.53 -9.97 -43.67
C SER A 597 11.04 -8.71 -44.38
N VAL A 598 10.30 -8.26 -45.37
CA VAL A 598 10.60 -7.00 -46.10
C VAL A 598 10.42 -5.79 -45.15
N SER A 599 9.42 -5.82 -44.31
CA SER A 599 9.18 -4.76 -43.31
C SER A 599 10.19 -4.79 -42.15
N GLY A 600 10.82 -5.94 -41.89
CA GLY A 600 11.62 -6.16 -40.69
C GLY A 600 10.80 -6.36 -39.41
N LEU A 601 9.48 -6.46 -39.54
CA LEU A 601 8.57 -6.62 -38.41
C LEU A 601 7.70 -7.87 -38.57
N VAL A 602 7.59 -8.67 -37.50
CA VAL A 602 6.67 -9.80 -37.41
C VAL A 602 5.96 -9.76 -36.08
N VAL A 603 4.65 -9.95 -36.10
CA VAL A 603 3.78 -9.98 -34.93
C VAL A 603 3.11 -11.35 -34.86
N ARG A 604 3.14 -11.99 -33.70
CA ARG A 604 2.46 -13.27 -33.46
C ARG A 604 1.76 -13.24 -32.11
N ARG A 605 0.62 -13.92 -32.02
CA ARG A 605 -0.07 -14.15 -30.75
C ARG A 605 0.54 -15.36 -30.06
N PHE A 606 0.60 -15.26 -28.74
CA PHE A 606 0.89 -16.41 -27.88
C PHE A 606 -0.37 -17.30 -27.90
N GLU A 607 -0.22 -18.51 -28.39
CA GLU A 607 -1.27 -19.52 -28.38
C GLU A 607 -0.93 -20.55 -27.29
N ASP A 608 -1.91 -20.92 -26.47
CA ASP A 608 -1.74 -21.89 -25.38
C ASP A 608 -1.38 -23.31 -25.88
#